data_df51301b0ee26c268f4c7e8809b762f6
#
_entry.id   df51301b0ee26c268f4c7e8809b762f6
#
_cell.length_a   1.000
_cell.length_b   1.000
_cell.length_c   1.000
_cell.angle_alpha   90.00
_cell.angle_beta   90.00
_cell.angle_gamma   90.00
#
_symmetry.space_group_name_H-M   'P 1'
#
loop_
_entity.id
_entity.type
_entity.pdbx_description
1 polymer ?
#
loop_
_entity_poly.entity_id
_entity_poly.type
_entity_poly.pdbx_seq_one_letter_code
_entity_poly.pdbx_strand_id
1 'polypeptide(L)'
;MNKNFNENIDEKIKECLIDKSENVSVPKNMFFKIRNEILKEKDNKGVFTMKHKLLKPKTVIIAGMLIIATSVTCVAATNLSGIFGSSSHLTETKTFPSKDKVKDSVGFTPKYVESFNNGFKFDTFNCSNNEIRDDKEATVEKYKGADFDYKKEGSKEGQLLSMSADKVDQKYFGENTSNNAVSVEYKGIKIEYTSNQYKAVPEGYKPTDEEKELEDKGLLEIGYGSDEIKVSQSQAVGWYEDGISYCILNMDYTELSQDDMINMAKEVIG
;
A
#
# COMPACT_ATOMS: atom_id res chain seq x y z
N MET A 1 1.82 -28.61 39.69
CA MET A 1 2.32 -27.43 40.42
C MET A 1 3.28 -26.68 39.53
N ASN A 2 2.86 -25.68 38.69
CA ASN A 2 3.73 -24.71 37.99
C ASN A 2 3.00 -23.84 36.96
N LYS A 3 1.65 -23.91 36.83
CA LYS A 3 0.92 -22.99 35.93
C LYS A 3 0.78 -21.57 36.51
N ASN A 4 0.58 -21.43 37.79
CA ASN A 4 0.34 -20.14 38.46
C ASN A 4 1.60 -19.25 38.60
N PHE A 5 2.80 -19.79 38.39
CA PHE A 5 4.03 -19.01 38.54
C PHE A 5 4.34 -18.20 37.27
N ASN A 6 4.03 -18.76 36.08
CA ASN A 6 4.29 -18.08 34.80
C ASN A 6 3.26 -16.98 34.54
N GLU A 7 1.97 -17.16 34.86
CA GLU A 7 0.94 -16.14 34.71
C GLU A 7 1.25 -14.86 35.49
N ASN A 8 1.82 -15.00 36.70
CA ASN A 8 2.17 -13.86 37.57
C ASN A 8 3.41 -13.07 37.04
N ILE A 9 4.31 -13.74 36.30
CA ILE A 9 5.48 -13.09 35.71
C ILE A 9 5.05 -12.29 34.48
N ASP A 10 4.22 -12.86 33.64
CA ASP A 10 3.74 -12.21 32.39
C ASP A 10 2.89 -10.96 32.71
N GLU A 11 2.04 -11.02 33.76
CA GLU A 11 1.29 -9.84 34.23
C GLU A 11 2.22 -8.74 34.75
N LYS A 12 3.21 -9.08 35.58
CA LYS A 12 4.20 -8.10 36.08
C LYS A 12 5.06 -7.49 34.98
N ILE A 13 5.42 -8.27 33.98
CA ILE A 13 6.15 -7.75 32.81
C ILE A 13 5.25 -6.78 32.03
N LYS A 14 3.99 -7.13 31.83
CA LYS A 14 3.01 -6.28 31.14
C LYS A 14 2.76 -4.96 31.88
N GLU A 15 2.55 -5.00 33.19
CA GLU A 15 2.41 -3.81 34.04
C GLU A 15 3.67 -2.92 34.00
N CYS A 16 4.86 -3.51 34.06
CA CYS A 16 6.11 -2.78 33.97
C CYS A 16 6.36 -2.15 32.59
N LEU A 17 5.89 -2.79 31.53
CA LEU A 17 5.97 -2.26 30.16
C LEU A 17 4.97 -1.11 29.96
N ILE A 18 3.77 -1.20 30.52
CA ILE A 18 2.75 -0.15 30.47
C ILE A 18 3.26 1.09 31.24
N ASP A 19 3.73 0.92 32.48
CA ASP A 19 4.24 2.02 33.33
C ASP A 19 5.44 2.74 32.69
N LYS A 20 6.31 2.01 31.98
CA LYS A 20 7.41 2.61 31.24
C LYS A 20 7.00 3.23 29.92
N SER A 21 5.92 2.76 29.28
CA SER A 21 5.45 3.30 28.00
C SER A 21 4.77 4.67 28.15
N GLU A 22 4.16 4.95 29.31
CA GLU A 22 3.50 6.24 29.57
C GLU A 22 4.47 7.43 29.67
N ASN A 23 5.77 7.15 29.89
CA ASN A 23 6.82 8.17 30.03
C ASN A 23 7.83 8.19 28.87
N VAL A 24 7.64 7.41 27.81
CA VAL A 24 8.56 7.34 26.68
C VAL A 24 7.98 8.08 25.49
N SER A 25 8.54 9.26 25.21
CA SER A 25 8.37 9.89 23.88
C SER A 25 9.05 9.02 22.84
N VAL A 26 8.28 8.23 22.11
CA VAL A 26 8.79 7.36 21.04
C VAL A 26 9.15 8.22 19.84
N PRO A 27 10.42 8.30 19.42
CA PRO A 27 10.79 9.02 18.21
C PRO A 27 10.04 8.44 17.00
N LYS A 28 9.56 9.28 16.09
CA LYS A 28 8.79 8.88 14.88
C LYS A 28 9.44 7.76 14.05
N ASN A 29 10.75 7.56 14.19
CA ASN A 29 11.55 6.54 13.48
C ASN A 29 11.89 5.29 14.31
N MET A 30 11.39 5.15 15.55
CA MET A 30 11.79 4.04 16.44
C MET A 30 11.31 2.68 15.91
N PHE A 31 10.12 2.63 15.33
CA PHE A 31 9.59 1.40 14.71
C PHE A 31 10.50 0.90 13.58
N PHE A 32 10.99 1.79 12.73
CA PHE A 32 11.90 1.45 11.65
C PHE A 32 13.28 1.02 12.17
N LYS A 33 13.77 1.64 13.25
CA LYS A 33 15.02 1.22 13.91
C LYS A 33 14.93 -0.20 14.47
N ILE A 34 13.88 -0.49 15.22
CA ILE A 34 13.64 -1.82 15.79
C ILE A 34 13.50 -2.87 14.68
N ARG A 35 12.76 -2.56 13.62
CA ARG A 35 12.61 -3.45 12.47
C ARG A 35 13.95 -3.74 11.77
N ASN A 36 14.76 -2.72 11.55
CA ASN A 36 16.08 -2.88 10.91
C ASN A 36 17.06 -3.66 11.80
N GLU A 37 17.00 -3.50 13.12
CA GLU A 37 17.79 -4.32 14.04
C GLU A 37 17.33 -5.78 14.04
N ILE A 38 16.03 -6.05 14.03
CA ILE A 38 15.48 -7.41 13.91
C ILE A 38 15.92 -8.07 12.59
N LEU A 39 15.91 -7.33 11.49
CA LEU A 39 16.36 -7.84 10.20
C LEU A 39 17.88 -8.11 10.19
N LYS A 40 18.71 -7.23 10.77
CA LYS A 40 20.15 -7.43 10.93
C LYS A 40 20.48 -8.63 11.84
N GLU A 41 19.73 -8.85 12.92
CA GLU A 41 19.92 -10.02 13.77
C GLU A 41 19.53 -11.33 13.07
N LYS A 42 18.55 -11.30 12.16
CA LYS A 42 18.13 -12.45 11.36
C LYS A 42 19.22 -12.88 10.37
N ASP A 43 19.93 -11.92 9.79
CA ASP A 43 21.07 -12.18 8.88
C ASP A 43 22.31 -12.71 9.62
N ASN A 44 22.46 -12.42 10.92
CA ASN A 44 23.61 -12.87 11.74
C ASN A 44 23.40 -14.21 12.46
N LYS A 45 22.19 -14.78 12.46
CA LYS A 45 21.89 -16.08 13.10
C LYS A 45 21.63 -17.17 12.07
N GLY A 46 22.63 -17.58 11.33
CA GLY A 46 22.40 -18.64 10.36
C GLY A 46 23.61 -19.36 9.81
N VAL A 47 24.44 -19.98 10.68
CA VAL A 47 25.27 -21.09 10.20
C VAL A 47 24.69 -22.39 10.74
N PHE A 48 23.70 -22.92 10.04
CA PHE A 48 23.36 -24.32 10.11
C PHE A 48 23.57 -24.90 8.73
N THR A 49 24.67 -25.65 8.59
CA THR A 49 25.10 -26.33 7.38
C THR A 49 24.10 -27.38 6.98
N MET A 50 23.25 -27.13 5.99
CA MET A 50 22.70 -28.16 5.12
C MET A 50 23.18 -27.94 3.69
N LYS A 51 23.99 -28.86 3.19
CA LYS A 51 24.40 -28.90 1.80
C LYS A 51 23.18 -29.20 0.92
N HIS A 52 22.52 -28.18 0.42
CA HIS A 52 21.64 -28.27 -0.73
C HIS A 52 22.11 -27.29 -1.80
N LYS A 53 22.17 -27.82 -3.03
CA LYS A 53 22.64 -27.12 -4.23
C LYS A 53 22.05 -25.74 -4.34
N LEU A 54 22.93 -24.74 -4.48
CA LEU A 54 22.67 -23.34 -4.73
C LEU A 54 21.72 -23.14 -5.93
N LEU A 55 20.46 -22.96 -5.64
CA LEU A 55 19.59 -22.11 -6.45
C LEU A 55 19.83 -20.70 -5.94
N LYS A 56 20.33 -19.82 -6.81
CA LYS A 56 20.55 -18.41 -6.51
C LYS A 56 19.23 -17.79 -6.03
N PRO A 57 19.12 -17.26 -4.82
CA PRO A 57 17.94 -16.51 -4.43
C PRO A 57 17.99 -15.14 -5.10
N LYS A 58 17.38 -15.01 -6.26
CA LYS A 58 16.88 -13.73 -6.74
C LYS A 58 15.50 -13.52 -6.14
N THR A 59 15.44 -13.49 -4.84
CA THR A 59 14.24 -13.03 -4.15
C THR A 59 14.57 -11.64 -3.64
N VAL A 60 14.33 -10.65 -4.47
CA VAL A 60 14.15 -9.30 -4.00
C VAL A 60 12.86 -9.36 -3.18
N ILE A 61 13.00 -9.43 -1.86
CA ILE A 61 11.90 -9.14 -0.96
C ILE A 61 11.68 -7.63 -1.12
N ILE A 62 10.80 -7.27 -2.04
CA ILE A 62 10.14 -5.97 -2.00
C ILE A 62 9.18 -6.07 -0.80
N ALA A 63 9.73 -6.02 0.40
CA ALA A 63 9.00 -5.59 1.56
C ALA A 63 8.97 -4.05 1.51
N GLY A 64 8.60 -3.49 0.36
CA GLY A 64 8.13 -2.16 0.27
C GLY A 64 6.81 -2.18 1.01
N MET A 65 6.70 -1.52 2.18
CA MET A 65 5.45 -0.87 2.46
C MET A 65 5.27 0.05 1.25
N LEU A 66 4.44 -0.38 0.32
CA LEU A 66 3.80 0.56 -0.56
C LEU A 66 2.90 1.35 0.39
N ILE A 67 3.43 2.41 0.98
CA ILE A 67 2.60 3.52 1.40
C ILE A 67 2.16 4.08 0.06
N ILE A 68 1.12 3.49 -0.48
CA ILE A 68 0.33 4.14 -1.49
C ILE A 68 -0.39 5.22 -0.68
N ALA A 69 0.29 6.33 -0.46
CA ALA A 69 -0.41 7.58 -0.38
C ALA A 69 -1.01 7.71 -1.78
N THR A 70 -2.11 7.02 -1.99
CA THR A 70 -2.92 7.27 -3.16
C THR A 70 -3.31 8.73 -3.00
N SER A 71 -2.68 9.59 -3.77
CA SER A 71 -3.06 10.99 -3.93
C SER A 71 -4.53 11.12 -4.38
N VAL A 72 -5.18 10.00 -4.65
CA VAL A 72 -6.61 9.86 -4.91
C VAL A 72 -7.41 9.79 -3.60
N THR A 73 -6.81 9.40 -2.48
CA THR A 73 -7.43 9.52 -1.18
C THR A 73 -7.02 10.83 -0.53
N CYS A 74 -7.52 11.92 -1.05
CA CYS A 74 -7.52 13.16 -0.30
C CYS A 74 -8.37 12.95 0.94
N VAL A 75 -7.70 12.74 2.03
CA VAL A 75 -8.32 12.67 3.33
C VAL A 75 -8.85 14.07 3.64
N ALA A 76 -10.08 14.34 3.28
CA ALA A 76 -10.76 15.61 3.55
C ALA A 76 -11.03 15.83 5.04
N ALA A 77 -10.80 14.84 5.87
CA ALA A 77 -10.88 14.98 7.31
C ALA A 77 -9.58 15.59 7.84
N THR A 78 -9.66 16.80 8.32
CA THR A 78 -8.58 17.68 8.78
C THR A 78 -7.71 17.13 9.93
N ASN A 79 -7.87 15.87 10.35
CA ASN A 79 -7.19 15.26 11.47
C ASN A 79 -6.78 13.80 11.22
N LEU A 80 -6.49 13.40 9.97
CA LEU A 80 -6.00 12.06 9.68
C LEU A 80 -4.54 12.10 9.27
N SER A 81 -3.73 11.17 9.80
CA SER A 81 -2.30 11.08 9.50
C SER A 81 -2.00 10.18 8.30
N GLY A 82 -2.93 9.30 7.91
CA GLY A 82 -2.76 8.44 6.76
C GLY A 82 -3.51 7.10 6.83
N ILE A 83 -3.36 6.33 5.75
CA ILE A 83 -3.83 4.95 5.64
C ILE A 83 -2.61 4.03 5.73
N PHE A 84 -2.68 3.03 6.59
CA PHE A 84 -1.63 2.03 6.78
C PHE A 84 -2.16 0.67 6.37
N GLY A 85 -1.52 0.05 5.40
CA GLY A 85 -1.89 -1.26 4.89
C GLY A 85 -0.85 -2.33 5.19
N SER A 86 -1.30 -3.56 5.35
CA SER A 86 -0.45 -4.75 5.39
C SER A 86 -1.08 -5.87 4.58
N SER A 87 -0.29 -6.50 3.71
CA SER A 87 -0.69 -7.69 2.98
C SER A 87 0.31 -8.83 3.22
N SER A 88 -0.11 -10.05 2.95
CA SER A 88 0.74 -11.24 3.10
C SER A 88 0.79 -12.02 1.80
N HIS A 89 1.99 -12.26 1.29
CA HIS A 89 2.20 -13.14 0.13
C HIS A 89 1.71 -14.57 0.35
N LEU A 90 1.48 -14.99 1.59
CA LEU A 90 0.94 -16.31 1.90
C LEU A 90 -0.52 -16.47 1.49
N THR A 91 -1.24 -15.36 1.26
CA THR A 91 -2.62 -15.33 0.80
C THR A 91 -2.77 -15.05 -0.70
N GLU A 92 -1.65 -14.85 -1.39
CA GLU A 92 -1.62 -14.57 -2.83
C GLU A 92 -2.20 -15.72 -3.66
N THR A 93 -3.07 -15.37 -4.59
CA THR A 93 -3.69 -16.32 -5.52
C THR A 93 -3.36 -15.91 -6.95
N LYS A 94 -2.77 -16.83 -7.74
CA LYS A 94 -2.42 -16.62 -9.16
C LYS A 94 -3.51 -17.08 -10.14
N THR A 95 -4.59 -17.61 -9.62
CA THR A 95 -5.77 -17.96 -10.41
C THR A 95 -6.80 -16.87 -10.24
N PHE A 96 -7.39 -16.41 -11.34
CA PHE A 96 -8.44 -15.37 -11.30
C PHE A 96 -9.55 -15.80 -10.33
N PRO A 97 -9.82 -15.03 -9.27
CA PRO A 97 -10.71 -15.46 -8.21
C PRO A 97 -12.17 -15.33 -8.63
N SER A 98 -12.99 -16.26 -8.17
CA SER A 98 -14.45 -16.11 -8.27
C SER A 98 -14.95 -15.02 -7.31
N LYS A 99 -16.13 -14.45 -7.60
CA LYS A 99 -16.79 -13.45 -6.74
C LYS A 99 -16.99 -13.97 -5.30
N ASP A 100 -17.35 -15.24 -5.15
CA ASP A 100 -17.52 -15.87 -3.84
C ASP A 100 -16.20 -15.94 -3.08
N LYS A 101 -15.10 -16.33 -3.76
CA LYS A 101 -13.77 -16.35 -3.15
C LYS A 101 -13.35 -14.98 -2.66
N VAL A 102 -13.52 -13.92 -3.46
CA VAL A 102 -13.21 -12.55 -3.05
C VAL A 102 -14.07 -12.14 -1.85
N LYS A 103 -15.39 -12.38 -1.93
CA LYS A 103 -16.32 -12.09 -0.83
C LYS A 103 -15.95 -12.79 0.48
N ASP A 104 -15.58 -14.07 0.41
CA ASP A 104 -15.15 -14.83 1.60
C ASP A 104 -13.85 -14.28 2.19
N SER A 105 -12.96 -13.73 1.36
CA SER A 105 -11.66 -13.19 1.79
C SER A 105 -11.79 -11.82 2.44
N VAL A 106 -12.55 -10.88 1.83
CA VAL A 106 -12.61 -9.47 2.27
C VAL A 106 -13.95 -9.05 2.87
N GLY A 107 -14.99 -9.88 2.74
CA GLY A 107 -16.32 -9.63 3.33
C GLY A 107 -17.28 -8.82 2.45
N PHE A 108 -16.87 -8.47 1.22
CA PHE A 108 -17.71 -7.78 0.24
C PHE A 108 -17.36 -8.23 -1.18
N THR A 109 -18.17 -7.85 -2.17
CA THR A 109 -17.94 -8.23 -3.58
C THR A 109 -17.66 -6.97 -4.39
N PRO A 110 -16.39 -6.64 -4.67
CA PRO A 110 -16.05 -5.52 -5.55
C PRO A 110 -16.32 -5.87 -7.01
N LYS A 111 -16.29 -4.85 -7.87
CA LYS A 111 -16.13 -5.01 -9.31
C LYS A 111 -14.66 -5.23 -9.64
N TYR A 112 -14.34 -6.11 -10.56
CA TYR A 112 -12.99 -6.35 -11.08
C TYR A 112 -13.06 -7.12 -12.39
N VAL A 113 -12.01 -7.06 -13.19
CA VAL A 113 -11.95 -7.68 -14.53
C VAL A 113 -10.77 -8.65 -14.61
N GLU A 114 -10.90 -9.68 -15.45
CA GLU A 114 -9.81 -10.62 -15.71
C GLU A 114 -8.75 -10.04 -16.65
N SER A 115 -9.15 -9.13 -17.53
CA SER A 115 -8.24 -8.44 -18.45
C SER A 115 -8.80 -7.10 -18.86
N PHE A 116 -7.89 -6.18 -19.17
CA PHE A 116 -8.21 -4.89 -19.77
C PHE A 116 -8.02 -4.92 -21.29
N ASN A 117 -8.77 -4.11 -22.01
CA ASN A 117 -8.72 -4.03 -23.48
C ASN A 117 -7.35 -3.61 -24.02
N ASN A 118 -6.54 -2.93 -23.22
CA ASN A 118 -5.16 -2.52 -23.55
C ASN A 118 -4.12 -3.64 -23.33
N GLY A 119 -4.58 -4.88 -23.10
CA GLY A 119 -3.74 -6.08 -23.06
C GLY A 119 -3.20 -6.51 -21.71
N PHE A 120 -3.49 -5.76 -20.64
CA PHE A 120 -3.18 -6.20 -19.28
C PHE A 120 -4.11 -7.33 -18.86
N LYS A 121 -3.54 -8.37 -18.25
CA LYS A 121 -4.25 -9.54 -17.75
C LYS A 121 -3.95 -9.73 -16.27
N PHE A 122 -4.90 -10.29 -15.55
CA PHE A 122 -4.75 -10.66 -14.16
C PHE A 122 -3.49 -11.50 -13.94
N ASP A 123 -2.72 -11.14 -12.92
CA ASP A 123 -1.52 -11.85 -12.46
C ASP A 123 -1.74 -12.43 -11.06
N THR A 124 -2.11 -11.58 -10.09
CA THR A 124 -2.32 -12.03 -8.70
C THR A 124 -3.50 -11.34 -8.04
N PHE A 125 -4.09 -12.03 -7.05
CA PHE A 125 -5.06 -11.48 -6.11
C PHE A 125 -4.53 -11.66 -4.70
N ASN A 126 -4.63 -10.61 -3.91
CA ASN A 126 -4.25 -10.61 -2.50
C ASN A 126 -5.30 -9.87 -1.66
N CYS A 127 -5.26 -10.06 -0.34
CA CYS A 127 -6.08 -9.33 0.62
C CYS A 127 -5.17 -8.44 1.46
N SER A 128 -5.56 -7.18 1.63
CA SER A 128 -4.92 -6.28 2.58
C SER A 128 -5.75 -6.08 3.83
N ASN A 129 -5.06 -5.81 4.95
CA ASN A 129 -5.67 -5.32 6.17
C ASN A 129 -5.20 -3.88 6.34
N ASN A 130 -6.15 -2.96 6.32
CA ASN A 130 -5.88 -1.54 6.29
C ASN A 130 -6.42 -0.88 7.56
N GLU A 131 -5.76 0.18 8.00
CA GLU A 131 -6.24 1.03 9.09
C GLU A 131 -6.03 2.50 8.77
N ILE A 132 -7.02 3.30 9.11
CA ILE A 132 -6.94 4.75 9.04
C ILE A 132 -6.55 5.26 10.42
N ARG A 133 -5.58 6.16 10.48
CA ARG A 133 -5.11 6.77 11.74
C ARG A 133 -5.32 8.27 11.72
N ASP A 134 -5.62 8.82 12.91
CA ASP A 134 -5.68 10.25 13.13
C ASP A 134 -4.29 10.88 13.31
N ASP A 135 -4.25 12.20 13.51
CA ASP A 135 -3.02 12.99 13.74
C ASP A 135 -2.28 12.61 15.03
N LYS A 136 -2.94 11.86 15.93
CA LYS A 136 -2.36 11.31 17.16
C LYS A 136 -1.94 9.85 17.01
N GLU A 137 -1.95 9.31 15.77
CA GLU A 137 -1.65 7.94 15.44
C GLU A 137 -2.64 6.90 16.03
N ALA A 138 -3.80 7.34 16.51
CA ALA A 138 -4.84 6.43 16.97
C ALA A 138 -5.60 5.86 15.76
N THR A 139 -5.81 4.54 15.75
CA THR A 139 -6.62 3.90 14.70
C THR A 139 -8.08 4.32 14.83
N VAL A 140 -8.61 4.98 13.81
CA VAL A 140 -10.01 5.44 13.75
C VAL A 140 -10.90 4.47 12.98
N GLU A 141 -10.33 3.70 12.03
CA GLU A 141 -11.05 2.67 11.28
C GLU A 141 -10.11 1.55 10.85
N LYS A 142 -10.65 0.31 10.78
CA LYS A 142 -9.98 -0.87 10.21
C LYS A 142 -10.86 -1.49 9.17
N TYR A 143 -10.29 -1.80 8.01
CA TYR A 143 -11.00 -2.44 6.91
C TYR A 143 -10.10 -3.42 6.15
N LYS A 144 -10.73 -4.30 5.36
CA LYS A 144 -10.04 -5.18 4.42
C LYS A 144 -10.13 -4.62 3.03
N GLY A 145 -9.04 -4.76 2.27
CA GLY A 145 -8.97 -4.46 0.86
C GLY A 145 -8.80 -5.72 0.00
N ALA A 146 -9.24 -5.62 -1.24
CA ALA A 146 -9.03 -6.60 -2.29
C ALA A 146 -8.06 -5.99 -3.32
N ASP A 147 -6.89 -6.61 -3.49
CA ASP A 147 -5.83 -6.12 -4.35
C ASP A 147 -5.62 -7.08 -5.52
N PHE A 148 -5.65 -6.57 -6.74
CA PHE A 148 -5.51 -7.31 -7.99
C PHE A 148 -4.36 -6.73 -8.79
N ASP A 149 -3.33 -7.52 -9.05
CA ASP A 149 -2.22 -7.12 -9.90
C ASP A 149 -2.42 -7.60 -11.33
N TYR A 150 -1.96 -6.80 -12.26
CA TYR A 150 -2.09 -7.06 -13.70
C TYR A 150 -0.74 -6.95 -14.37
N LYS A 151 -0.54 -7.78 -15.38
CA LYS A 151 0.66 -7.77 -16.24
C LYS A 151 0.28 -7.91 -17.71
N LYS A 152 1.15 -7.46 -18.58
CA LYS A 152 1.07 -7.72 -20.01
C LYS A 152 2.36 -8.37 -20.52
N GLU A 153 2.33 -8.91 -21.71
CA GLU A 153 3.52 -9.45 -22.36
C GLU A 153 4.62 -8.38 -22.44
N GLY A 154 5.84 -8.75 -22.06
CA GLY A 154 6.98 -7.83 -22.02
C GLY A 154 7.07 -6.93 -20.78
N SER A 155 6.22 -7.11 -19.76
CA SER A 155 6.36 -6.41 -18.47
C SER A 155 7.74 -6.62 -17.87
N LYS A 156 8.35 -5.55 -17.39
CA LYS A 156 9.70 -5.55 -16.80
C LYS A 156 9.64 -5.64 -15.28
N GLU A 157 10.72 -6.08 -14.67
CA GLU A 157 10.88 -6.01 -13.22
C GLU A 157 10.78 -4.56 -12.72
N GLY A 158 9.99 -4.32 -11.69
CA GLY A 158 9.75 -2.99 -11.11
C GLY A 158 8.54 -2.25 -11.69
N GLN A 159 7.97 -2.69 -12.80
CA GLN A 159 6.69 -2.18 -13.28
C GLN A 159 5.54 -2.80 -12.47
N LEU A 160 4.58 -1.96 -12.08
CA LEU A 160 3.39 -2.37 -11.33
C LEU A 160 2.13 -1.77 -11.95
N LEU A 161 1.14 -2.60 -12.19
CA LEU A 161 -0.24 -2.19 -12.39
C LEU A 161 -1.09 -2.94 -11.38
N SER A 162 -1.65 -2.23 -10.42
CA SER A 162 -2.45 -2.81 -9.35
C SER A 162 -3.79 -2.10 -9.26
N MET A 163 -4.84 -2.85 -9.01
CA MET A 163 -6.16 -2.34 -8.71
C MET A 163 -6.52 -2.72 -7.28
N SER A 164 -6.85 -1.75 -6.45
CA SER A 164 -7.40 -1.95 -5.12
C SER A 164 -8.90 -1.65 -5.07
N ALA A 165 -9.60 -2.36 -4.21
CA ALA A 165 -11.00 -2.13 -3.88
C ALA A 165 -11.17 -2.24 -2.37
N ASP A 166 -11.57 -1.14 -1.73
CA ASP A 166 -11.62 -0.96 -0.29
C ASP A 166 -13.03 -0.59 0.16
N LYS A 167 -13.62 -1.41 1.04
CA LYS A 167 -14.92 -1.08 1.62
C LYS A 167 -14.74 -0.16 2.82
N VAL A 168 -14.78 1.13 2.57
CA VAL A 168 -14.53 2.17 3.57
C VAL A 168 -15.50 3.33 3.39
N ASP A 169 -15.81 4.05 4.47
CA ASP A 169 -16.77 5.16 4.44
C ASP A 169 -16.30 6.29 3.52
N GLN A 170 -17.19 6.80 2.68
CA GLN A 170 -16.93 7.89 1.73
C GLN A 170 -16.34 9.15 2.39
N LYS A 171 -16.65 9.39 3.67
CA LYS A 171 -16.09 10.57 4.39
C LYS A 171 -14.57 10.58 4.45
N TYR A 172 -13.92 9.41 4.25
CA TYR A 172 -12.46 9.30 4.20
C TYR A 172 -11.89 9.53 2.79
N PHE A 173 -12.77 9.66 1.79
CA PHE A 173 -12.43 10.05 0.43
C PHE A 173 -12.80 11.52 0.26
N GLY A 174 -11.81 12.39 0.37
CA GLY A 174 -11.99 13.80 0.07
C GLY A 174 -11.96 14.04 -1.44
N GLU A 175 -12.28 15.27 -1.81
CA GLU A 175 -11.97 15.75 -3.15
C GLU A 175 -10.45 15.80 -3.32
N ASN A 176 -9.96 15.29 -4.43
CA ASN A 176 -8.55 15.40 -4.76
C ASN A 176 -8.20 16.88 -4.93
N THR A 177 -7.43 17.42 -3.99
CA THR A 177 -6.98 18.82 -4.00
C THR A 177 -5.68 19.02 -4.79
N SER A 178 -5.13 17.94 -5.36
CA SER A 178 -3.92 18.03 -6.19
C SER A 178 -4.19 18.92 -7.41
N ASN A 179 -3.33 19.89 -7.64
CA ASN A 179 -3.46 20.85 -8.75
C ASN A 179 -3.36 20.17 -10.14
N ASN A 180 -2.93 18.90 -10.19
CA ASN A 180 -2.80 18.10 -11.42
C ASN A 180 -3.89 17.02 -11.55
N ALA A 181 -4.91 17.03 -10.70
CA ALA A 181 -6.01 16.09 -10.79
C ALA A 181 -6.93 16.41 -11.98
N VAL A 182 -7.26 15.40 -12.76
CA VAL A 182 -8.24 15.48 -13.85
C VAL A 182 -9.47 14.67 -13.46
N SER A 183 -10.64 15.30 -13.46
CA SER A 183 -11.91 14.65 -13.15
C SER A 183 -12.71 14.40 -14.42
N VAL A 184 -13.28 13.20 -14.52
CA VAL A 184 -14.18 12.80 -15.62
C VAL A 184 -15.41 12.14 -15.01
N GLU A 185 -16.58 12.41 -15.56
CA GLU A 185 -17.81 11.73 -15.17
C GLU A 185 -18.14 10.59 -16.14
N TYR A 186 -18.45 9.42 -15.60
CA TYR A 186 -18.90 8.26 -16.38
C TYR A 186 -20.04 7.54 -15.63
N LYS A 187 -21.19 7.43 -16.27
CA LYS A 187 -22.43 6.82 -15.70
C LYS A 187 -22.82 7.41 -14.32
N GLY A 188 -22.59 8.70 -14.10
CA GLY A 188 -22.86 9.37 -12.83
C GLY A 188 -21.81 9.13 -11.75
N ILE A 189 -20.70 8.47 -12.09
CA ILE A 189 -19.57 8.22 -11.19
C ILE A 189 -18.45 9.18 -11.55
N LYS A 190 -17.94 9.93 -10.55
CA LYS A 190 -16.76 10.77 -10.70
C LYS A 190 -15.51 9.90 -10.68
N ILE A 191 -14.73 9.98 -11.74
CA ILE A 191 -13.43 9.34 -11.88
C ILE A 191 -12.37 10.41 -11.78
N GLU A 192 -11.37 10.25 -10.92
CA GLU A 192 -10.28 11.20 -10.73
C GLU A 192 -8.95 10.54 -11.11
N TYR A 193 -8.22 11.20 -12.00
CA TYR A 193 -6.88 10.79 -12.44
C TYR A 193 -5.83 11.75 -11.89
N THR A 194 -4.70 11.20 -11.44
CA THR A 194 -3.50 11.93 -11.05
C THR A 194 -2.26 11.31 -11.66
N SER A 195 -1.22 12.12 -11.81
CA SER A 195 0.11 11.65 -12.22
C SER A 195 1.17 12.45 -11.47
N ASN A 196 2.12 11.76 -10.87
CA ASN A 196 3.23 12.36 -10.16
C ASN A 196 4.49 11.50 -10.33
N GLN A 197 5.61 12.00 -9.84
CA GLN A 197 6.82 11.20 -9.66
C GLN A 197 6.84 10.64 -8.25
N TYR A 198 7.24 9.39 -8.12
CA TYR A 198 7.55 8.75 -6.85
C TYR A 198 9.06 8.59 -6.73
N LYS A 199 9.66 9.16 -5.67
CA LYS A 199 11.08 9.08 -5.41
C LYS A 199 11.35 8.28 -4.15
N ALA A 200 11.78 7.03 -4.31
CA ALA A 200 12.25 6.21 -3.19
C ALA A 200 13.65 6.69 -2.78
N VAL A 201 13.86 6.89 -1.47
CA VAL A 201 15.13 7.43 -0.94
C VAL A 201 15.54 6.71 0.34
N PRO A 202 16.86 6.72 0.69
CA PRO A 202 17.33 6.25 1.98
C PRO A 202 16.75 7.04 3.15
N GLU A 203 16.64 6.40 4.33
CA GLU A 203 16.01 6.97 5.54
C GLU A 203 16.59 8.33 5.98
N GLY A 204 17.84 8.61 5.66
CA GLY A 204 18.52 9.87 6.00
C GLY A 204 18.47 10.95 4.91
N TYR A 205 17.75 10.71 3.82
CA TYR A 205 17.63 11.66 2.73
C TYR A 205 17.00 12.98 3.18
N LYS A 206 17.52 14.08 2.65
CA LYS A 206 16.96 15.42 2.88
C LYS A 206 16.52 15.99 1.54
N PRO A 207 15.20 16.20 1.34
CA PRO A 207 14.69 16.80 0.13
C PRO A 207 15.29 18.18 -0.11
N THR A 208 15.57 18.49 -1.35
CA THR A 208 15.96 19.84 -1.79
C THR A 208 14.77 20.78 -1.69
N ASP A 209 14.99 22.08 -1.78
CA ASP A 209 13.88 23.05 -1.74
C ASP A 209 12.99 22.94 -2.99
N GLU A 210 13.59 22.59 -4.15
CA GLU A 210 12.84 22.30 -5.37
C GLU A 210 11.94 21.06 -5.21
N GLU A 211 12.45 20.00 -4.57
CA GLU A 211 11.66 18.77 -4.31
C GLU A 211 10.50 19.05 -3.36
N LYS A 212 10.69 19.84 -2.32
CA LYS A 212 9.61 20.26 -1.42
C LYS A 212 8.53 21.04 -2.17
N GLU A 213 8.95 21.96 -3.06
CA GLU A 213 7.99 22.69 -3.91
C GLU A 213 7.20 21.76 -4.83
N LEU A 214 7.83 20.69 -5.35
CA LEU A 214 7.13 19.67 -6.15
C LEU A 214 6.20 18.82 -5.29
N GLU A 215 6.59 18.46 -4.05
CA GLU A 215 5.72 17.75 -3.10
C GLU A 215 4.50 18.61 -2.72
N ASP A 216 4.69 19.90 -2.44
CA ASP A 216 3.61 20.85 -2.13
C ASP A 216 2.60 21.02 -3.30
N LYS A 217 3.09 20.82 -4.54
CA LYS A 217 2.27 20.82 -5.75
C LYS A 217 1.62 19.47 -6.07
N GLY A 218 1.95 18.41 -5.32
CA GLY A 218 1.51 17.05 -5.59
C GLY A 218 2.12 16.43 -6.86
N LEU A 219 3.25 16.96 -7.33
CA LEU A 219 3.97 16.49 -8.52
C LEU A 219 5.08 15.50 -8.19
N LEU A 220 5.47 15.42 -6.93
CA LEU A 220 6.47 14.51 -6.41
C LEU A 220 5.98 13.93 -5.08
N GLU A 221 6.23 12.64 -4.87
CA GLU A 221 6.07 11.96 -3.60
C GLU A 221 7.40 11.33 -3.21
N ILE A 222 7.87 11.55 -1.98
CA ILE A 222 9.12 11.00 -1.49
C ILE A 222 8.85 9.90 -0.47
N GLY A 223 9.20 8.66 -0.83
CA GLY A 223 9.13 7.49 0.04
C GLY A 223 10.49 7.16 0.67
N TYR A 224 10.54 7.10 2.00
CA TYR A 224 11.77 6.82 2.75
C TYR A 224 11.92 5.34 3.08
N GLY A 225 13.17 4.86 3.18
CA GLY A 225 13.50 3.49 3.58
C GLY A 225 13.98 2.58 2.44
N SER A 226 14.28 3.14 1.28
CA SER A 226 14.99 2.46 0.20
C SER A 226 16.50 2.40 0.48
N ASP A 227 17.18 1.37 -0.03
CA ASP A 227 18.65 1.29 0.05
C ASP A 227 19.34 2.27 -0.90
N GLU A 228 18.66 2.68 -1.98
CA GLU A 228 19.16 3.59 -3.01
C GLU A 228 18.07 4.54 -3.52
N ILE A 229 18.49 5.64 -4.14
CA ILE A 229 17.55 6.59 -4.74
C ILE A 229 17.02 6.02 -6.04
N LYS A 230 15.69 5.87 -6.13
CA LYS A 230 15.00 5.45 -7.34
C LYS A 230 13.84 6.41 -7.62
N VAL A 231 13.73 6.86 -8.87
CA VAL A 231 12.59 7.68 -9.33
C VAL A 231 11.74 6.83 -10.26
N SER A 232 10.43 6.81 -10.00
CA SER A 232 9.43 6.10 -10.77
C SER A 232 8.33 7.06 -11.21
N GLN A 233 7.73 6.83 -12.37
CA GLN A 233 6.52 7.52 -12.79
C GLN A 233 5.33 6.83 -12.15
N SER A 234 4.51 7.59 -11.43
CA SER A 234 3.26 7.12 -10.81
C SER A 234 2.06 7.76 -11.49
N GLN A 235 1.05 6.95 -11.78
CA GLN A 235 -0.26 7.39 -12.25
C GLN A 235 -1.32 6.64 -11.45
N ALA A 236 -2.36 7.34 -11.04
CA ALA A 236 -3.47 6.72 -10.34
C ALA A 236 -4.81 7.20 -10.92
N VAL A 237 -5.76 6.30 -10.97
CA VAL A 237 -7.15 6.63 -11.27
C VAL A 237 -8.05 6.02 -10.20
N GLY A 238 -8.89 6.84 -9.58
CA GLY A 238 -9.75 6.41 -8.50
C GLY A 238 -11.20 6.84 -8.67
N TRP A 239 -12.10 6.08 -8.07
CA TRP A 239 -13.51 6.41 -7.99
C TRP A 239 -14.16 5.76 -6.76
N TYR A 240 -15.34 6.23 -6.42
CA TYR A 240 -16.15 5.66 -5.35
C TYR A 240 -17.50 5.22 -5.89
N GLU A 241 -17.87 3.96 -5.65
CA GLU A 241 -19.11 3.38 -6.12
C GLU A 241 -19.65 2.35 -5.11
N ASP A 242 -20.92 2.43 -4.77
CA ASP A 242 -21.64 1.47 -3.90
C ASP A 242 -20.97 1.20 -2.54
N GLY A 243 -20.36 2.22 -1.94
CA GLY A 243 -19.70 2.09 -0.63
C GLY A 243 -18.31 1.47 -0.71
N ILE A 244 -17.74 1.39 -1.91
CA ILE A 244 -16.40 0.85 -2.17
C ILE A 244 -15.57 1.92 -2.87
N SER A 245 -14.38 2.14 -2.36
CA SER A 245 -13.34 2.90 -3.03
C SER A 245 -12.55 2.00 -3.96
N TYR A 246 -12.29 2.48 -5.14
CA TYR A 246 -11.47 1.83 -6.14
C TYR A 246 -10.29 2.71 -6.52
N CYS A 247 -9.15 2.10 -6.73
CA CYS A 247 -7.99 2.76 -7.29
C CYS A 247 -7.26 1.81 -8.24
N ILE A 248 -6.88 2.30 -9.43
CA ILE A 248 -5.92 1.64 -10.29
C ILE A 248 -4.64 2.45 -10.25
N LEU A 249 -3.56 1.84 -9.78
CA LEU A 249 -2.22 2.43 -9.69
C LEU A 249 -1.32 1.83 -10.77
N ASN A 250 -0.69 2.70 -11.54
CA ASN A 250 0.39 2.37 -12.46
C ASN A 250 1.71 2.94 -11.93
N MET A 251 2.74 2.08 -11.87
CA MET A 251 4.12 2.51 -11.66
C MET A 251 4.98 1.99 -12.81
N ASP A 252 5.66 2.93 -13.47
CA ASP A 252 6.66 2.69 -14.52
C ASP A 252 6.18 2.02 -15.83
N TYR A 253 4.87 1.84 -16.06
CA TYR A 253 4.35 1.58 -17.40
C TYR A 253 4.15 2.91 -18.11
N THR A 254 5.25 3.47 -18.60
CA THR A 254 5.32 4.83 -19.19
C THR A 254 4.56 4.97 -20.50
N GLU A 255 4.16 3.86 -21.12
CA GLU A 255 3.32 3.84 -22.31
C GLU A 255 1.83 4.04 -22.02
N LEU A 256 1.38 3.93 -20.77
CA LEU A 256 0.00 4.21 -20.41
C LEU A 256 -0.25 5.72 -20.37
N SER A 257 -1.20 6.16 -21.16
CA SER A 257 -1.69 7.53 -21.16
C SER A 257 -2.76 7.75 -20.09
N GLN A 258 -3.09 9.02 -19.81
CA GLN A 258 -4.24 9.38 -18.98
C GLN A 258 -5.53 8.74 -19.48
N ASP A 259 -5.76 8.74 -20.79
CA ASP A 259 -6.97 8.17 -21.38
C ASP A 259 -7.01 6.65 -21.20
N ASP A 260 -5.87 5.96 -21.29
CA ASP A 260 -5.80 4.51 -21.01
C ASP A 260 -6.19 4.22 -19.57
N MET A 261 -5.66 4.96 -18.60
CA MET A 261 -5.99 4.80 -17.19
C MET A 261 -7.48 5.06 -16.89
N ILE A 262 -8.04 6.13 -17.45
CA ILE A 262 -9.47 6.45 -17.31
C ILE A 262 -10.35 5.37 -17.98
N ASN A 263 -9.93 4.85 -19.13
CA ASN A 263 -10.69 3.79 -19.83
C ASN A 263 -10.65 2.48 -19.03
N MET A 264 -9.54 2.14 -18.38
CA MET A 264 -9.46 0.98 -17.48
C MET A 264 -10.46 1.11 -16.31
N ALA A 265 -10.57 2.30 -15.70
CA ALA A 265 -11.60 2.54 -14.68
C ALA A 265 -13.02 2.33 -15.23
N LYS A 266 -13.31 2.83 -16.44
CA LYS A 266 -14.61 2.62 -17.10
C LYS A 266 -14.90 1.15 -17.39
N GLU A 267 -13.88 0.35 -17.73
CA GLU A 267 -14.03 -1.10 -17.95
C GLU A 267 -14.42 -1.82 -16.66
N VAL A 268 -13.91 -1.41 -15.50
CA VAL A 268 -14.30 -1.97 -14.21
C VAL A 268 -15.72 -1.51 -13.81
N ILE A 269 -16.05 -0.25 -14.02
CA ILE A 269 -17.39 0.29 -13.75
C ILE A 269 -18.48 -0.44 -14.59
N GLY A 270 -18.14 -0.79 -15.82
CA GLY A 270 -18.98 -1.61 -16.71
C GLY A 270 -19.92 -0.83 -17.63
#